data_ab2b3fefd87e1821ea0ddcc552cd34a1
#
_entry.id   ab2b3fefd87e1821ea0ddcc552cd34a1
#
_cell.length_a   1.000
_cell.length_b   1.000
_cell.length_c   1.000
_cell.angle_alpha   90.00
_cell.angle_beta   90.00
_cell.angle_gamma   90.00
#
_symmetry.space_group_name_H-M   'P 1'
#
loop_
_entity.id
_entity.type
_entity.pdbx_description
1 polymer ?
#
loop_
_entity_poly.entity_id
_entity_poly.type
_entity_poly.pdbx_seq_one_letter_code
_entity_poly.pdbx_strand_id
1 'polypeptide(L)'
;LDEHIIRDVLNQGACIDSFGVGERLITAKSEPVFGGVYKLVAVEKEDVIIPKIKISENNEKITNPGFKKIYRLFDKDSNVAIADVLALSDEVIDDSKEYEIFDPIHTWKRKKVTNFYVKDLLVKIFDKGKLVY
;
A
#
# COMPACT_ATOMS: atom_id res chain seq x y z
N LEU A 1 19.82 22.41 -6.07
CA LEU A 1 19.59 21.39 -7.11
C LEU A 1 18.66 20.31 -6.59
N ASP A 2 17.87 19.74 -7.48
CA ASP A 2 17.02 18.56 -7.29
C ASP A 2 17.01 17.75 -8.59
N GLU A 3 16.33 16.61 -8.57
CA GLU A 3 16.26 15.66 -9.69
C GLU A 3 15.68 16.30 -10.97
N HIS A 4 14.74 17.23 -10.83
CA HIS A 4 14.12 17.91 -11.98
C HIS A 4 15.10 18.87 -12.65
N ILE A 5 15.76 19.71 -11.85
CA ILE A 5 16.76 20.66 -12.37
C ILE A 5 17.96 19.92 -12.99
N ILE A 6 18.42 18.82 -12.36
CA ILE A 6 19.52 18.01 -12.92
C ILE A 6 19.11 17.45 -14.28
N ARG A 7 17.93 16.85 -14.39
CA ARG A 7 17.41 16.32 -15.64
C ARG A 7 17.29 17.40 -16.71
N ASP A 8 16.76 18.56 -16.36
CA ASP A 8 16.57 19.66 -17.30
C ASP A 8 17.89 20.19 -17.85
N VAL A 9 18.89 20.35 -16.98
CA VAL A 9 20.23 20.80 -17.38
C VAL A 9 20.92 19.78 -18.31
N LEU A 10 20.81 18.49 -17.99
CA LEU A 10 21.35 17.44 -18.85
C LEU A 10 20.63 17.35 -20.21
N ASN A 11 19.31 17.53 -20.22
CA ASN A 11 18.53 17.57 -21.47
C ASN A 11 18.89 18.76 -22.37
N GLN A 12 19.37 19.85 -21.78
CA GLN A 12 19.91 21.01 -22.53
C GLN A 12 21.32 20.77 -23.09
N GLY A 13 21.88 19.58 -22.88
CA GLY A 13 23.20 19.20 -23.41
C GLY A 13 24.37 19.70 -22.56
N ALA A 14 24.18 20.00 -21.30
CA ALA A 14 25.26 20.43 -20.41
C ALA A 14 26.28 19.30 -20.22
N CYS A 15 27.57 19.59 -20.41
CA CYS A 15 28.67 18.68 -20.16
C CYS A 15 29.09 18.77 -18.70
N ILE A 16 28.38 18.05 -17.82
CA ILE A 16 28.60 18.04 -16.37
C ILE A 16 28.86 16.61 -15.91
N ASP A 17 29.97 16.37 -15.25
CA ASP A 17 30.37 15.05 -14.75
C ASP A 17 29.85 14.75 -13.34
N SER A 18 29.56 15.78 -12.53
CA SER A 18 29.07 15.60 -11.15
C SER A 18 28.25 16.79 -10.68
N PHE A 19 27.34 16.54 -9.74
CA PHE A 19 26.49 17.56 -9.13
C PHE A 19 26.63 17.57 -7.62
N GLY A 20 26.76 18.77 -7.04
CA GLY A 20 26.61 18.96 -5.59
C GLY A 20 25.14 19.18 -5.25
N VAL A 21 24.50 18.24 -4.56
CA VAL A 21 23.11 18.32 -4.11
C VAL A 21 23.11 18.37 -2.59
N GLY A 22 22.52 19.40 -2.02
CA GLY A 22 22.51 19.63 -0.58
C GLY A 22 21.11 19.71 0.01
N GLU A 23 20.69 20.92 0.38
CA GLU A 23 19.45 21.19 1.14
C GLU A 23 18.21 20.49 0.59
N ARG A 24 17.96 20.52 -0.72
CA ARG A 24 16.76 19.92 -1.31
C ARG A 24 16.72 18.39 -1.19
N LEU A 25 17.88 17.73 -1.17
CA LEU A 25 17.98 16.30 -0.93
C LEU A 25 17.74 15.97 0.55
N ILE A 26 18.42 16.71 1.45
CA ILE A 26 18.35 16.45 2.89
C ILE A 26 16.96 16.73 3.45
N THR A 27 16.28 17.75 2.96
CA THR A 27 14.95 18.15 3.42
C THR A 27 13.82 17.47 2.67
N ALA A 28 14.12 16.67 1.64
CA ALA A 28 13.12 16.11 0.71
C ALA A 28 12.11 17.18 0.27
N LYS A 29 12.59 18.33 -0.21
CA LYS A 29 11.82 19.58 -0.36
C LYS A 29 10.51 19.45 -1.12
N SER A 30 10.40 18.50 -2.04
CA SER A 30 9.16 18.22 -2.78
C SER A 30 8.08 17.59 -1.89
N GLU A 31 8.49 16.67 -0.99
CA GLU A 31 7.60 15.97 -0.06
C GLU A 31 8.32 15.73 1.29
N PRO A 32 8.46 16.78 2.12
CA PRO A 32 9.28 16.72 3.33
C PRO A 32 8.63 15.90 4.47
N VAL A 33 7.37 15.48 4.30
CA VAL A 33 6.59 14.79 5.33
C VAL A 33 5.83 13.63 4.71
N PHE A 34 5.96 12.44 5.31
CA PHE A 34 5.06 11.33 5.03
C PHE A 34 3.71 11.60 5.73
N GLY A 35 2.69 11.91 4.94
CA GLY A 35 1.34 12.10 5.45
C GLY A 35 0.77 10.79 6.01
N GLY A 36 0.39 10.79 7.28
CA GLY A 36 -0.30 9.67 7.92
C GLY A 36 -1.77 10.02 8.18
N VAL A 37 -2.65 9.06 7.98
CA VAL A 37 -4.08 9.20 8.31
C VAL A 37 -4.52 7.99 9.14
N TYR A 38 -5.23 8.27 10.22
CA TYR A 38 -5.86 7.26 11.05
C TYR A 38 -7.39 7.39 10.98
N LYS A 39 -8.08 6.29 10.66
CA LYS A 39 -9.53 6.27 10.57
C LYS A 39 -10.10 4.99 11.15
N LEU A 40 -11.18 5.11 11.92
CA LEU A 40 -11.92 3.97 12.45
C LEU A 40 -12.62 3.22 11.32
N VAL A 41 -12.36 1.93 11.19
CA VAL A 41 -12.97 1.06 10.16
C VAL A 41 -13.76 -0.11 10.74
N ALA A 42 -13.53 -0.46 12.00
CA ALA A 42 -14.29 -1.48 12.72
C ALA A 42 -14.19 -1.25 14.24
N VAL A 43 -15.14 -1.80 14.98
CA VAL A 43 -15.08 -1.97 16.44
C VAL A 43 -15.39 -3.42 16.77
N GLU A 44 -14.80 -3.95 17.82
CA GLU A 44 -15.13 -5.26 18.36
C GLU A 44 -16.04 -5.10 19.57
N LYS A 45 -17.13 -5.84 19.61
CA LYS A 45 -18.05 -5.90 20.73
C LYS A 45 -18.51 -7.34 20.91
N GLU A 46 -18.29 -7.90 22.10
CA GLU A 46 -18.69 -9.29 22.43
C GLU A 46 -18.16 -10.30 21.39
N ASP A 47 -16.87 -10.19 21.03
CA ASP A 47 -16.17 -11.00 20.02
C ASP A 47 -16.74 -10.88 18.58
N VAL A 48 -17.60 -9.88 18.33
CA VAL A 48 -18.12 -9.58 17.00
C VAL A 48 -17.48 -8.33 16.41
N ILE A 49 -16.90 -8.48 15.23
CA ILE A 49 -16.36 -7.35 14.46
C ILE A 49 -17.50 -6.60 13.76
N ILE A 50 -17.72 -5.37 14.16
CA ILE A 50 -18.75 -4.49 13.60
C ILE A 50 -18.05 -3.48 12.69
N PRO A 51 -18.24 -3.55 11.35
CA PRO A 51 -17.62 -2.61 10.43
C PRO A 51 -18.17 -1.18 10.67
N LYS A 52 -17.29 -0.20 10.49
CA LYS A 52 -17.60 1.22 10.58
C LYS A 52 -17.14 1.94 9.33
N ILE A 53 -17.97 2.85 8.85
CA ILE A 53 -17.66 3.68 7.70
C ILE A 53 -17.81 5.15 8.07
N LYS A 54 -16.86 5.97 7.62
CA LYS A 54 -17.02 7.43 7.64
C LYS A 54 -17.47 7.88 6.25
N ILE A 55 -18.68 8.38 6.16
CA ILE A 55 -19.21 9.00 4.93
C ILE A 55 -18.63 10.42 4.81
N SER A 56 -18.22 10.80 3.62
CA SER A 56 -17.67 12.11 3.29
C SER A 56 -18.18 12.54 1.91
N GLU A 57 -18.35 13.82 1.69
CA GLU A 57 -18.66 14.39 0.37
C GLU A 57 -17.54 14.14 -0.65
N ASN A 58 -16.29 14.05 -0.17
CA ASN A 58 -15.17 13.65 -1.00
C ASN A 58 -15.01 12.13 -0.95
N ASN A 59 -15.20 11.46 -2.09
CA ASN A 59 -15.11 10.00 -2.23
C ASN A 59 -13.73 9.44 -1.81
N GLU A 60 -12.66 10.18 -2.03
CA GLU A 60 -11.31 9.78 -1.62
C GLU A 60 -11.14 9.71 -0.08
N LYS A 61 -12.02 10.38 0.66
CA LYS A 61 -12.04 10.39 2.13
C LYS A 61 -12.97 9.36 2.75
N ILE A 62 -13.75 8.64 1.95
CA ILE A 62 -14.60 7.56 2.42
C ILE A 62 -13.70 6.40 2.87
N THR A 63 -13.95 5.89 4.08
CA THR A 63 -13.20 4.75 4.61
C THR A 63 -13.70 3.45 4.01
N ASN A 64 -12.80 2.53 3.74
CA ASN A 64 -13.15 1.15 3.42
C ASN A 64 -13.39 0.40 4.74
N PRO A 65 -14.63 0.00 5.08
CA PRO A 65 -14.98 -0.57 6.38
C PRO A 65 -14.46 -2.00 6.57
N GLY A 66 -14.46 -2.46 7.82
CA GLY A 66 -14.10 -3.83 8.21
C GLY A 66 -12.67 -3.94 8.74
N PHE A 67 -12.43 -4.98 9.56
CA PHE A 67 -11.10 -5.32 10.03
C PHE A 67 -10.37 -6.10 8.93
N LYS A 68 -9.25 -5.56 8.43
CA LYS A 68 -8.62 -6.00 7.18
C LYS A 68 -7.15 -6.37 7.39
N LYS A 69 -6.67 -7.21 6.48
CA LYS A 69 -5.26 -7.53 6.28
C LYS A 69 -4.84 -7.12 4.88
N ILE A 70 -3.55 -6.93 4.71
CA ILE A 70 -2.94 -6.68 3.42
C ILE A 70 -2.03 -7.84 3.04
N TYR A 71 -2.25 -8.39 1.86
CA TYR A 71 -1.49 -9.49 1.32
C TYR A 71 -0.76 -9.07 0.06
N ARG A 72 0.43 -9.62 -0.18
CA ARG A 72 1.12 -9.51 -1.45
C ARG A 72 1.13 -10.85 -2.16
N LEU A 73 0.69 -10.83 -3.41
CA LEU A 73 0.74 -11.97 -4.29
C LEU A 73 2.05 -11.95 -5.06
N PHE A 74 2.74 -13.09 -5.09
CA PHE A 74 3.96 -13.28 -5.85
C PHE A 74 3.76 -14.38 -6.87
N ASP A 75 4.33 -14.22 -8.04
CA ASP A 75 4.42 -15.29 -9.04
C ASP A 75 5.36 -16.39 -8.53
N LYS A 76 4.91 -17.66 -8.60
CA LYS A 76 5.67 -18.81 -8.07
C LYS A 76 6.96 -19.09 -8.83
N ASP A 77 7.00 -18.77 -10.13
CA ASP A 77 8.15 -19.09 -10.98
C ASP A 77 9.22 -18.00 -10.91
N SER A 78 8.81 -16.74 -11.03
CA SER A 78 9.72 -15.59 -11.09
C SER A 78 10.00 -14.97 -9.71
N ASN A 79 9.20 -15.28 -8.70
CA ASN A 79 9.22 -14.64 -7.38
C ASN A 79 9.02 -13.10 -7.41
N VAL A 80 8.38 -12.61 -8.47
CA VAL A 80 8.07 -11.19 -8.65
C VAL A 80 6.70 -10.88 -8.07
N ALA A 81 6.56 -9.73 -7.42
CA ALA A 81 5.29 -9.26 -6.90
C ALA A 81 4.30 -8.94 -8.05
N ILE A 82 3.09 -9.49 -7.95
CA ILE A 82 2.03 -9.33 -8.94
C ILE A 82 1.07 -8.21 -8.53
N ALA A 83 0.63 -8.21 -7.27
CA ALA A 83 -0.37 -7.29 -6.74
C ALA A 83 -0.39 -7.29 -5.22
N ASP A 84 -0.88 -6.21 -4.63
CA ASP A 84 -1.29 -6.14 -3.23
C ASP A 84 -2.82 -6.28 -3.14
N VAL A 85 -3.28 -7.09 -2.20
CA VAL A 85 -4.70 -7.39 -1.99
C VAL A 85 -5.09 -7.01 -0.58
N LEU A 86 -6.14 -6.22 -0.47
CA LEU A 86 -6.79 -5.90 0.80
C LEU A 86 -7.98 -6.83 0.99
N ALA A 87 -7.94 -7.66 2.03
CA ALA A 87 -8.97 -8.62 2.35
C ALA A 87 -9.47 -8.43 3.80
N LEU A 88 -10.65 -8.93 4.14
CA LEU A 88 -11.08 -9.01 5.53
C LEU A 88 -10.17 -9.97 6.31
N SER A 89 -10.06 -9.76 7.61
CA SER A 89 -9.11 -10.52 8.45
C SER A 89 -9.43 -12.01 8.56
N ASP A 90 -10.68 -12.38 8.31
CA ASP A 90 -11.21 -13.76 8.29
C ASP A 90 -11.25 -14.39 6.89
N GLU A 91 -10.99 -13.59 5.83
CA GLU A 91 -10.84 -14.13 4.48
C GLU A 91 -9.51 -14.87 4.33
N VAL A 92 -9.58 -16.01 3.69
CA VAL A 92 -8.41 -16.82 3.34
C VAL A 92 -8.24 -16.82 1.82
N ILE A 93 -7.08 -16.38 1.37
CA ILE A 93 -6.73 -16.42 -0.05
C ILE A 93 -6.13 -17.80 -0.34
N ASP A 94 -6.86 -18.61 -1.10
CA ASP A 94 -6.42 -19.95 -1.51
C ASP A 94 -5.53 -19.85 -2.75
N ASP A 95 -4.23 -19.98 -2.57
CA ASP A 95 -3.21 -19.86 -3.63
C ASP A 95 -3.02 -21.16 -4.45
N SER A 96 -3.84 -22.18 -4.17
CA SER A 96 -3.93 -23.40 -4.97
C SER A 96 -4.90 -23.27 -6.15
N LYS A 97 -5.70 -22.21 -6.19
CA LYS A 97 -6.75 -21.97 -7.18
C LYS A 97 -6.57 -20.63 -7.89
N GLU A 98 -7.30 -20.44 -8.98
CA GLU A 98 -7.46 -19.13 -9.60
C GLU A 98 -8.12 -18.16 -8.60
N TYR A 99 -7.56 -16.98 -8.47
CA TYR A 99 -8.06 -15.92 -7.61
C TYR A 99 -8.34 -14.66 -8.42
N GLU A 100 -9.53 -14.08 -8.30
CA GLU A 100 -9.89 -12.84 -8.97
C GLU A 100 -9.63 -11.64 -8.07
N ILE A 101 -8.83 -10.70 -8.52
CA ILE A 101 -8.59 -9.41 -7.89
C ILE A 101 -9.26 -8.29 -8.68
N PHE A 102 -9.65 -7.22 -8.01
CA PHE A 102 -10.29 -6.07 -8.64
C PHE A 102 -9.83 -4.75 -8.02
N ASP A 103 -9.92 -3.68 -8.81
CA ASP A 103 -9.66 -2.32 -8.35
C ASP A 103 -10.87 -1.85 -7.50
N PRO A 104 -10.68 -1.41 -6.24
CA PRO A 104 -11.77 -1.01 -5.36
C PRO A 104 -12.49 0.27 -5.82
N ILE A 105 -11.85 1.10 -6.63
CA ILE A 105 -12.43 2.34 -7.19
C ILE A 105 -13.09 2.06 -8.53
N HIS A 106 -12.42 1.27 -9.38
CA HIS A 106 -12.86 0.91 -10.72
C HIS A 106 -13.19 -0.58 -10.77
N THR A 107 -14.29 -1.00 -10.14
CA THR A 107 -14.65 -2.41 -9.90
C THR A 107 -14.80 -3.26 -11.16
N TRP A 108 -14.88 -2.65 -12.33
CA TRP A 108 -14.83 -3.35 -13.63
C TRP A 108 -13.41 -3.76 -14.04
N LYS A 109 -12.37 -3.16 -13.45
CA LYS A 109 -10.98 -3.59 -13.66
C LYS A 109 -10.71 -4.80 -12.80
N ARG A 110 -10.77 -5.96 -13.42
CA ARG A 110 -10.58 -7.26 -12.77
C ARG A 110 -9.45 -8.02 -13.42
N LYS A 111 -8.75 -8.82 -12.64
CA LYS A 111 -7.68 -9.70 -13.12
C LYS A 111 -7.77 -11.03 -12.40
N LYS A 112 -7.73 -12.11 -13.16
CA LYS A 112 -7.58 -13.47 -12.64
C LYS A 112 -6.09 -13.79 -12.52
N VAL A 113 -5.69 -14.29 -11.37
CA VAL A 113 -4.32 -14.64 -11.04
C VAL A 113 -4.25 -16.13 -10.76
N THR A 114 -3.27 -16.79 -11.36
CA THR A 114 -2.95 -18.21 -11.18
C THR A 114 -1.47 -18.35 -10.88
N ASN A 115 -1.05 -19.52 -10.42
CA ASN A 115 0.37 -19.82 -10.15
C ASN A 115 1.07 -18.80 -9.26
N PHE A 116 0.43 -18.40 -8.17
CA PHE A 116 0.95 -17.43 -7.22
C PHE A 116 1.06 -18.03 -5.82
N TYR A 117 1.80 -17.37 -4.94
CA TYR A 117 1.75 -17.58 -3.49
C TYR A 117 1.45 -16.27 -2.77
N VAL A 118 0.96 -16.36 -1.54
CA VAL A 118 0.48 -15.23 -0.74
C VAL A 118 1.42 -14.96 0.43
N LYS A 119 1.73 -13.68 0.67
CA LYS A 119 2.45 -13.23 1.85
C LYS A 119 1.63 -12.19 2.61
N ASP A 120 1.38 -12.43 3.89
CA ASP A 120 0.83 -11.40 4.80
C ASP A 120 1.89 -10.31 5.01
N LEU A 121 1.53 -9.06 4.80
CA LEU A 121 2.43 -7.92 4.96
C LEU A 121 2.34 -7.28 6.35
N LEU A 122 1.35 -7.64 7.16
CA LEU A 122 1.22 -7.10 8.50
C LEU A 122 2.16 -7.80 9.46
N VAL A 123 2.99 -7.02 10.13
CA VAL A 123 3.89 -7.49 11.18
C VAL A 123 3.32 -7.08 12.53
N LYS A 124 3.10 -8.05 13.41
CA LYS A 124 2.61 -7.77 14.76
C LYS A 124 3.72 -7.12 15.58
N ILE A 125 3.55 -5.87 15.96
CA ILE A 125 4.50 -5.12 16.77
C ILE A 125 4.13 -5.19 18.26
N PHE A 126 2.84 -5.13 18.56
CA PHE A 126 2.33 -5.27 19.91
C PHE A 126 1.29 -6.38 19.98
N ASP A 127 1.30 -7.13 21.09
CA ASP A 127 0.27 -8.10 21.44
C ASP A 127 -0.14 -7.89 22.89
N LYS A 128 -1.43 -7.62 23.14
CA LYS A 128 -1.99 -7.34 24.48
C LYS A 128 -1.17 -6.31 25.28
N GLY A 129 -0.73 -5.25 24.62
CA GLY A 129 0.07 -4.17 25.20
C GLY A 129 1.55 -4.47 25.40
N LYS A 130 2.04 -5.65 25.01
CA LYS A 130 3.46 -6.02 25.04
C LYS A 130 4.09 -5.88 23.66
N LEU A 131 5.29 -5.32 23.61
CA LEU A 131 6.12 -5.31 22.40
C LEU A 131 6.56 -6.75 22.07
N VAL A 132 6.31 -7.21 20.84
CA VAL A 132 6.60 -8.59 20.39
C VAL A 132 7.50 -8.67 19.16
N TYR A 133 7.96 -7.51 18.67
CA TYR A 133 8.86 -7.39 17.51
C TYR A 133 10.25 -6.96 17.95
#